data_564a533990af972b7e6fc891887e893c
#
_entry.id   564a533990af972b7e6fc891887e893c
#
_cell.length_a   1.000
_cell.length_b   1.000
_cell.length_c   1.000
_cell.angle_alpha   90.00
_cell.angle_beta   90.00
_cell.angle_gamma   90.00
#
_symmetry.space_group_name_H-M   'P 1'
#
loop_
_entity.id
_entity.type
_entity.pdbx_description
1 polymer ?
#
loop_
_entity_poly.entity_id
_entity_poly.type
_entity_poly.pdbx_seq_one_letter_code
_entity_poly.pdbx_strand_id
1 'polypeptide(L)'
;MNPLCVSNINLRSPYTVWEENGDYVFISDNNILYAVGFEFDESIPFGAFWLNIINKSQKKSPIDKKLQYTVICIIEEFFIANPNILLYVCDSANAQQAMRSRLFLRWFNNYTIIVFRAL
;
A
#
# COMPACT_ATOMS: atom_id res chain seq x y z
N MET A 1 9.61 2.28 12.24
CA MET A 1 8.24 2.63 11.84
C MET A 1 7.29 2.38 12.99
N ASN A 2 6.40 3.33 13.23
CA ASN A 2 5.31 3.10 14.17
C ASN A 2 4.31 2.12 13.58
N PRO A 3 3.85 1.12 14.34
CA PRO A 3 2.90 0.14 13.82
C PRO A 3 1.57 0.80 13.46
N LEU A 4 0.90 0.26 12.46
CA LEU A 4 -0.40 0.74 12.02
C LEU A 4 -1.50 0.12 12.87
N CYS A 5 -2.57 0.88 13.10
CA CYS A 5 -3.73 0.39 13.83
C CYS A 5 -4.65 -0.39 12.89
N VAL A 6 -4.57 -1.71 12.92
CA VAL A 6 -5.37 -2.59 12.06
C VAL A 6 -6.87 -2.39 12.29
N SER A 7 -7.28 -2.15 13.53
CA SER A 7 -8.69 -1.87 13.82
C SER A 7 -9.20 -0.65 13.08
N ASN A 8 -8.41 0.42 13.00
CA ASN A 8 -8.77 1.63 12.27
C ASN A 8 -8.83 1.38 10.76
N ILE A 9 -7.89 0.61 10.23
CA ILE A 9 -7.91 0.21 8.82
C ILE A 9 -9.23 -0.50 8.51
N ASN A 10 -9.60 -1.46 9.34
CA ASN A 10 -10.77 -2.31 9.10
C ASN A 10 -12.11 -1.61 9.31
N LEU A 11 -12.13 -0.42 9.91
CA LEU A 11 -13.35 0.40 9.97
C LEU A 11 -13.80 0.85 8.57
N ARG A 12 -12.88 0.98 7.62
CA ARG A 12 -13.16 1.54 6.30
C ARG A 12 -12.76 0.62 5.15
N SER A 13 -11.84 -0.31 5.40
CA SER A 13 -11.32 -1.19 4.35
C SER A 13 -12.37 -2.17 3.82
N PRO A 14 -12.54 -2.29 2.48
CA PRO A 14 -13.44 -3.29 1.91
C PRO A 14 -13.01 -4.73 2.19
N TYR A 15 -11.71 -4.99 2.22
CA TYR A 15 -11.18 -6.30 2.60
C TYR A 15 -10.65 -6.24 4.03
N THR A 16 -10.82 -7.35 4.77
CA THR A 16 -10.28 -7.45 6.12
C THR A 16 -8.76 -7.56 6.06
N VAL A 17 -8.09 -6.67 6.79
CA VAL A 17 -6.64 -6.58 6.87
C VAL A 17 -6.17 -7.16 8.21
N TRP A 18 -5.06 -7.90 8.19
CA TRP A 18 -4.38 -8.34 9.41
C TRP A 18 -2.88 -8.11 9.26
N GLU A 19 -2.16 -8.07 10.38
CA GLU A 19 -0.71 -7.95 10.38
C GLU A 19 -0.08 -9.34 10.41
N GLU A 20 0.95 -9.52 9.58
CA GLU A 20 1.71 -10.76 9.52
C GLU A 20 3.17 -10.43 9.24
N ASN A 21 4.03 -10.70 10.22
CA ASN A 21 5.49 -10.45 10.11
C ASN A 21 5.85 -9.02 9.70
N GLY A 22 5.09 -8.03 10.18
CA GLY A 22 5.32 -6.63 9.88
C GLY A 22 4.65 -6.13 8.61
N ASP A 23 4.05 -7.00 7.80
CA ASP A 23 3.27 -6.65 6.63
C ASP A 23 1.77 -6.59 6.95
N TYR A 24 1.05 -5.83 6.15
CA TYR A 24 -0.41 -5.72 6.25
C TYR A 24 -1.03 -6.50 5.11
N VAL A 25 -1.77 -7.54 5.45
CA VAL A 25 -2.13 -8.62 4.54
C VAL A 25 -3.64 -8.71 4.40
N PHE A 26 -4.12 -9.03 3.20
CA PHE A 26 -5.54 -9.26 2.95
C PHE A 26 -5.73 -10.21 1.77
N ILE A 27 -6.92 -10.81 1.70
CA ILE A 27 -7.31 -11.71 0.61
C ILE A 27 -8.46 -11.06 -0.16
N SER A 28 -8.31 -10.94 -1.48
CA SER A 28 -9.33 -10.38 -2.35
C SER A 28 -10.47 -11.36 -2.63
N ASP A 29 -11.56 -10.86 -3.22
CA ASP A 29 -12.69 -11.69 -3.67
C ASP A 29 -12.27 -12.75 -4.70
N ASN A 30 -11.18 -12.49 -5.42
CA ASN A 30 -10.60 -13.44 -6.38
C ASN A 30 -9.67 -14.45 -5.72
N ASN A 31 -9.67 -14.53 -4.39
CA ASN A 31 -8.84 -15.44 -3.61
C ASN A 31 -7.35 -15.23 -3.84
N ILE A 32 -6.95 -13.97 -3.96
CA ILE A 32 -5.55 -13.57 -4.11
C ILE A 32 -5.07 -12.96 -2.81
N LEU A 33 -3.96 -13.46 -2.29
CA LEU A 33 -3.32 -12.95 -1.08
C LEU A 33 -2.37 -11.82 -1.46
N TYR A 34 -2.59 -10.65 -0.87
CA TYR A 34 -1.73 -9.48 -1.02
C TYR A 34 -1.05 -9.13 0.29
N ALA A 35 0.19 -8.68 0.20
CA ALA A 35 0.92 -8.13 1.34
C ALA A 35 1.37 -6.72 1.02
N VAL A 36 1.10 -5.80 1.93
CA VAL A 36 1.55 -4.41 1.86
C VAL A 36 2.59 -4.19 2.94
N GLY A 37 3.81 -3.85 2.53
CA GLY A 37 4.93 -3.65 3.42
C GLY A 37 5.56 -2.27 3.26
N PHE A 38 6.28 -1.86 4.30
CA PHE A 38 6.99 -0.57 4.35
C PHE A 38 8.42 -0.83 4.76
N GLU A 39 9.37 -0.44 3.93
CA GLU A 39 10.79 -0.64 4.18
C GLU A 39 11.51 0.69 4.32
N PHE A 40 12.17 0.89 5.47
CA PHE A 40 12.88 2.12 5.75
C PHE A 40 14.13 2.25 4.87
N ASP A 41 14.35 3.45 4.31
CA ASP A 41 15.54 3.76 3.52
C ASP A 41 16.48 4.65 4.33
N GLU A 42 17.55 4.05 4.82
CA GLU A 42 18.55 4.74 5.64
C GLU A 42 19.35 5.78 4.85
N SER A 43 19.40 5.66 3.53
CA SER A 43 20.17 6.56 2.67
C SER A 43 19.53 7.94 2.54
N ILE A 44 18.27 8.09 2.94
CA ILE A 44 17.53 9.35 2.82
C ILE A 44 17.55 10.08 4.17
N PRO A 45 18.19 11.28 4.25
CA PRO A 45 18.43 11.96 5.52
C PRO A 45 17.17 12.36 6.32
N PHE A 46 16.06 12.62 5.62
CA PHE A 46 14.82 13.04 6.28
C PHE A 46 13.86 11.88 6.58
N GLY A 47 14.30 10.64 6.33
CA GLY A 47 13.51 9.44 6.58
C GLY A 47 12.41 9.21 5.56
N ALA A 48 12.52 8.13 4.83
CA ALA A 48 11.53 7.70 3.86
C ALA A 48 11.34 6.18 3.94
N PHE A 49 10.16 5.73 3.50
CA PHE A 49 9.84 4.31 3.44
C PHE A 49 9.46 3.93 2.02
N TRP A 50 9.94 2.79 1.57
CA TRP A 50 9.49 2.17 0.34
C TRP A 50 8.21 1.41 0.60
N LEU A 51 7.19 1.69 -0.21
CA LEU A 51 5.94 0.95 -0.21
C LEU A 51 6.07 -0.25 -1.14
N ASN A 52 5.81 -1.44 -0.62
CA ASN A 52 5.80 -2.68 -1.38
C ASN A 52 4.41 -3.28 -1.35
N ILE A 53 3.86 -3.57 -2.53
CA ILE A 53 2.57 -4.27 -2.67
C ILE A 53 2.86 -5.56 -3.44
N ILE A 54 2.69 -6.69 -2.79
CA ILE A 54 3.08 -8.00 -3.33
C ILE A 54 1.85 -8.88 -3.46
N ASN A 55 1.65 -9.42 -4.67
CA ASN A 55 0.69 -10.49 -4.90
C ASN A 55 1.39 -11.83 -4.56
N LYS A 56 1.11 -12.35 -3.36
CA LYS A 56 1.74 -13.58 -2.89
C LYS A 56 1.20 -14.85 -3.54
N SER A 57 0.02 -14.78 -4.13
CA SER A 57 -0.57 -15.93 -4.82
C SER A 57 -0.01 -16.17 -6.21
N GLN A 58 0.70 -15.19 -6.78
CA GLN A 58 1.26 -15.24 -8.13
C GLN A 58 0.23 -15.52 -9.22
N LYS A 59 -1.03 -15.24 -8.92
CA LYS A 59 -2.13 -15.37 -9.87
C LYS A 59 -2.33 -14.05 -10.60
N LYS A 60 -2.86 -14.11 -11.81
CA LYS A 60 -3.24 -12.90 -12.55
C LYS A 60 -4.31 -12.15 -11.77
N SER A 61 -4.06 -10.89 -11.49
CA SER A 61 -4.97 -10.04 -10.75
C SER A 61 -5.78 -9.15 -11.70
N PRO A 62 -7.10 -9.30 -11.73
CA PRO A 62 -7.94 -8.35 -12.47
C PRO A 62 -7.97 -7.00 -11.76
N ILE A 63 -8.44 -5.97 -12.47
CA ILE A 63 -8.68 -4.65 -11.87
C ILE A 63 -9.73 -4.80 -10.78
N ASP A 64 -9.40 -4.33 -9.57
CA ASP A 64 -10.25 -4.49 -8.40
C ASP A 64 -10.27 -3.19 -7.59
N LYS A 65 -11.43 -2.53 -7.60
CA LYS A 65 -11.61 -1.28 -6.84
C LYS A 65 -11.50 -1.49 -5.34
N LYS A 66 -11.95 -2.63 -4.83
CA LYS A 66 -11.83 -2.96 -3.40
C LYS A 66 -10.37 -3.10 -3.00
N LEU A 67 -9.54 -3.67 -3.88
CA LEU A 67 -8.10 -3.74 -3.67
C LEU A 67 -7.51 -2.33 -3.53
N GLN A 68 -7.87 -1.43 -4.44
CA GLN A 68 -7.40 -0.03 -4.40
C GLN A 68 -7.80 0.65 -3.09
N TYR A 69 -9.06 0.54 -2.68
CA TYR A 69 -9.54 1.15 -1.44
C TYR A 69 -8.88 0.55 -0.20
N THR A 70 -8.63 -0.74 -0.21
CA THR A 70 -7.92 -1.40 0.90
C THR A 70 -6.50 -0.86 1.04
N VAL A 71 -5.77 -0.76 -0.06
CA VAL A 71 -4.43 -0.18 -0.07
C VAL A 71 -4.44 1.27 0.40
N ILE A 72 -5.42 2.06 -0.06
CA ILE A 72 -5.60 3.45 0.37
C ILE A 72 -5.79 3.53 1.88
N CYS A 73 -6.63 2.68 2.46
CA CYS A 73 -6.86 2.66 3.91
C CYS A 73 -5.57 2.35 4.69
N ILE A 74 -4.76 1.42 4.19
CA ILE A 74 -3.49 1.07 4.80
C ILE A 74 -2.51 2.26 4.74
N ILE A 75 -2.41 2.91 3.59
CA ILE A 75 -1.52 4.06 3.40
C ILE A 75 -1.95 5.26 4.24
N GLU A 76 -3.25 5.53 4.34
CA GLU A 76 -3.76 6.59 5.21
C GLU A 76 -3.34 6.36 6.66
N GLU A 77 -3.48 5.12 7.13
CA GLU A 77 -3.08 4.77 8.49
C GLU A 77 -1.57 4.90 8.68
N PHE A 78 -0.78 4.58 7.65
CA PHE A 78 0.67 4.82 7.68
C PHE A 78 0.98 6.30 7.94
N PHE A 79 0.34 7.22 7.23
CA PHE A 79 0.60 8.65 7.40
C PHE A 79 0.09 9.20 8.73
N ILE A 80 -0.94 8.59 9.31
CA ILE A 80 -1.39 8.95 10.66
C ILE A 80 -0.34 8.56 11.70
N ALA A 81 0.24 7.37 11.56
CA ALA A 81 1.20 6.84 12.51
C ALA A 81 2.63 7.33 12.28
N ASN A 82 2.98 7.69 11.05
CA ASN A 82 4.35 7.99 10.65
C ASN A 82 4.40 9.25 9.77
N PRO A 83 5.02 10.34 10.23
CA PRO A 83 5.14 11.57 9.44
C PRO A 83 6.30 11.48 8.44
N ASN A 84 6.32 10.45 7.63
CA ASN A 84 7.41 10.16 6.71
C ASN A 84 6.97 10.27 5.25
N ILE A 85 7.93 10.23 4.35
CA ILE A 85 7.69 10.19 2.91
C ILE A 85 7.57 8.74 2.48
N LEU A 86 6.59 8.45 1.62
CA LEU A 86 6.49 7.17 0.94
C LEU A 86 7.07 7.25 -0.46
N LEU A 87 7.88 6.26 -0.78
CA LEU A 87 8.44 6.05 -2.12
C LEU A 87 7.81 4.81 -2.72
N TYR A 88 7.39 4.89 -3.96
CA TYR A 88 6.77 3.76 -4.65
C TYR A 88 7.32 3.63 -6.05
N VAL A 89 7.77 2.42 -6.41
CA VAL A 89 8.20 2.11 -7.77
C VAL A 89 7.04 1.48 -8.52
N CYS A 90 6.59 2.15 -9.57
CA CYS A 90 5.66 1.60 -10.53
C CYS A 90 6.39 0.61 -11.42
N ASP A 91 6.43 -0.63 -10.96
CA ASP A 91 7.03 -1.74 -11.68
C ASP A 91 5.96 -2.44 -12.51
N SER A 92 6.27 -3.00 -13.62
CA SER A 92 5.28 -3.58 -14.53
C SER A 92 4.48 -4.71 -13.88
N ALA A 93 3.29 -4.88 -14.05
CA ALA A 93 2.36 -5.90 -13.66
C ALA A 93 1.43 -5.52 -12.50
N ASN A 94 0.77 -6.39 -11.98
CA ASN A 94 -0.54 -6.43 -11.34
C ASN A 94 -0.75 -5.51 -10.14
N ALA A 95 0.25 -5.28 -9.31
CA ALA A 95 0.14 -4.40 -8.14
C ALA A 95 0.06 -2.93 -8.52
N GLN A 96 0.60 -2.57 -9.67
CA GLN A 96 0.65 -1.20 -10.16
C GLN A 96 -0.67 -0.67 -10.64
N GLN A 97 -1.51 -1.54 -11.16
CA GLN A 97 -2.81 -1.13 -11.63
C GLN A 97 -3.65 -0.60 -10.48
N ALA A 98 -3.45 -1.12 -9.27
CA ALA A 98 -4.08 -0.60 -8.08
C ALA A 98 -3.64 0.83 -7.76
N MET A 99 -2.41 1.19 -8.13
CA MET A 99 -1.79 2.48 -7.82
C MET A 99 -1.85 3.49 -8.97
N ARG A 100 -2.25 3.07 -10.17
CA ARG A 100 -2.30 3.93 -11.35
C ARG A 100 -3.52 4.82 -11.43
N SER A 101 -4.51 4.59 -10.61
CA SER A 101 -5.74 5.35 -10.75
C SER A 101 -5.50 6.80 -10.33
N ARG A 102 -6.06 7.72 -11.11
CA ARG A 102 -6.08 9.15 -10.77
C ARG A 102 -6.73 9.38 -9.41
N LEU A 103 -7.61 8.47 -9.02
CA LEU A 103 -8.26 8.50 -7.72
C LEU A 103 -7.25 8.33 -6.59
N PHE A 104 -6.32 7.39 -6.73
CA PHE A 104 -5.26 7.17 -5.76
C PHE A 104 -4.43 8.44 -5.54
N LEU A 105 -3.95 9.05 -6.62
CA LEU A 105 -3.18 10.29 -6.54
C LEU A 105 -3.98 11.43 -5.93
N ARG A 106 -5.28 11.50 -6.21
CA ARG A 106 -6.16 12.53 -5.68
C ARG A 106 -6.36 12.41 -4.17
N TRP A 107 -6.45 11.19 -3.65
CA TRP A 107 -6.64 10.93 -2.22
C TRP A 107 -5.43 11.34 -1.38
N PHE A 108 -4.23 11.31 -1.95
CA PHE A 108 -2.99 11.57 -1.23
C PHE A 108 -2.33 12.92 -1.59
N ASN A 109 -3.09 13.88 -2.12
CA ASN A 109 -2.56 15.21 -2.43
C ASN A 109 -1.96 15.93 -1.21
N ASN A 110 -2.42 15.60 -0.01
CA ASN A 110 -1.94 16.22 1.23
C ASN A 110 -0.76 15.46 1.86
N TYR A 111 -0.32 14.37 1.24
CA TYR A 111 0.77 13.54 1.73
C TYR A 111 1.88 13.47 0.70
N THR A 112 3.10 13.26 1.15
CA THR A 112 4.24 13.16 0.23
C THR A 112 4.42 11.71 -0.22
N ILE A 113 3.97 11.42 -1.44
CA ILE A 113 4.21 10.15 -2.12
C ILE A 113 4.97 10.43 -3.40
N ILE A 114 6.17 9.85 -3.52
CA ILE A 114 6.99 9.97 -4.71
C ILE A 114 6.90 8.64 -5.47
N VAL A 115 6.40 8.71 -6.70
CA VAL A 115 6.24 7.53 -7.55
C VAL A 115 7.33 7.54 -8.61
N PHE A 116 8.12 6.48 -8.64
CA PHE A 116 9.12 6.26 -9.67
C PHE A 116 8.59 5.29 -10.71
N ARG A 117 8.87 5.55 -11.97
CA ARG A 117 8.58 4.59 -13.03
C ARG A 117 9.81 3.75 -13.31
N ALA A 118 9.64 2.44 -13.36
CA ALA A 118 10.67 1.55 -13.84
C ALA A 118 10.87 1.77 -15.34
N LEU A 119 12.12 1.88 -15.73
CA LEU A 119 12.50 2.02 -17.14
C LEU A 119 12.49 0.67 -17.85
#